data_fc113b06be0454118166556b13b5b4d8
#
_entry.id   fc113b06be0454118166556b13b5b4d8
#
_cell.length_a   1.000
_cell.length_b   1.000
_cell.length_c   1.000
_cell.angle_alpha   90.00
_cell.angle_beta   90.00
_cell.angle_gamma   90.00
#
_symmetry.space_group_name_H-M   'P 1'
#
loop_
_entity.id
_entity.type
_entity.pdbx_description
1 polymer ?
#
loop_
_entity_poly.entity_id
_entity_poly.type
_entity_poly.pdbx_seq_one_letter_code
_entity_poly.pdbx_strand_id
1 'polypeptide(L)'
;MHLSVPAHTSDRAVRVFVHAHMDWIVRQQRLVRARHVPRRYETGEQIFVFGEPCSLEVHETETRRDCGVRRTGNCLVLTASVKSTCEQREQLVWRWQREQLREVAGDLLAHWAPVMHVQVREWHIKRMKTRWGTCNYSAHRIWLNLALAERPLECVEYVVVHELCHLLEASHSERFWK
;
A
#
# COMPACT_ATOMS: atom_id res chain seq x y z
N MET A 1 17.32 -12.76 3.97
CA MET A 1 16.83 -13.03 2.59
C MET A 1 16.05 -14.34 2.64
N HIS A 2 14.87 -14.39 2.09
CA HIS A 2 14.05 -15.60 1.99
C HIS A 2 13.89 -15.94 0.51
N LEU A 3 14.10 -17.21 0.14
CA LEU A 3 13.94 -17.71 -1.23
C LEU A 3 12.80 -18.73 -1.25
N SER A 4 11.85 -18.54 -2.15
CA SER A 4 10.82 -19.53 -2.46
C SER A 4 11.13 -20.14 -3.81
N VAL A 5 11.26 -21.46 -3.82
CA VAL A 5 11.53 -22.25 -5.03
C VAL A 5 10.55 -23.39 -5.14
N PRO A 6 10.26 -23.92 -6.35
CA PRO A 6 9.48 -25.14 -6.52
C PRO A 6 10.06 -26.30 -5.72
N ALA A 7 9.20 -27.17 -5.16
CA ALA A 7 9.60 -28.26 -4.26
C ALA A 7 10.63 -29.24 -4.87
N HIS A 8 10.70 -29.33 -6.20
CA HIS A 8 11.62 -30.22 -6.93
C HIS A 8 12.96 -29.55 -7.29
N THR A 9 13.21 -28.30 -6.85
CA THR A 9 14.46 -27.59 -7.14
C THR A 9 15.57 -28.06 -6.22
N SER A 10 16.68 -28.56 -6.77
CA SER A 10 17.81 -29.01 -5.96
C SER A 10 18.53 -27.85 -5.27
N ASP A 11 19.07 -28.07 -4.06
CA ASP A 11 19.88 -27.09 -3.33
C ASP A 11 21.09 -26.59 -4.14
N ARG A 12 21.65 -27.46 -4.97
CA ARG A 12 22.77 -27.09 -5.86
C ARG A 12 22.32 -26.06 -6.90
N ALA A 13 21.17 -26.24 -7.52
CA ALA A 13 20.62 -25.29 -8.48
C ALA A 13 20.31 -23.94 -7.83
N VAL A 14 19.74 -23.97 -6.62
CA VAL A 14 19.49 -22.74 -5.83
C VAL A 14 20.78 -21.99 -5.54
N ARG A 15 21.82 -22.68 -5.07
CA ARG A 15 23.12 -22.06 -4.77
C ARG A 15 23.78 -21.45 -6.01
N VAL A 16 23.78 -22.17 -7.14
CA VAL A 16 24.32 -21.66 -8.41
C VAL A 16 23.58 -20.41 -8.86
N PHE A 17 22.23 -20.43 -8.82
CA PHE A 17 21.42 -19.28 -9.18
C PHE A 17 21.70 -18.07 -8.28
N VAL A 18 21.73 -18.28 -6.96
CA VAL A 18 22.01 -17.20 -6.00
C VAL A 18 23.39 -16.62 -6.23
N HIS A 19 24.40 -17.46 -6.43
CA HIS A 19 25.78 -17.01 -6.69
C HIS A 19 25.87 -16.16 -7.98
N ALA A 20 25.23 -16.63 -9.06
CA ALA A 20 25.22 -15.92 -10.34
C ALA A 20 24.51 -14.54 -10.26
N HIS A 21 23.60 -14.35 -9.30
CA HIS A 21 22.82 -13.12 -9.15
C HIS A 21 23.20 -12.31 -7.90
N MET A 22 24.28 -12.65 -7.20
CA MET A 22 24.64 -12.05 -5.91
C MET A 22 24.81 -10.53 -6.01
N ASP A 23 25.49 -10.02 -7.02
CA ASP A 23 25.69 -8.57 -7.19
C ASP A 23 24.38 -7.81 -7.41
N TRP A 24 23.48 -8.40 -8.18
CA TRP A 24 22.14 -7.84 -8.37
C TRP A 24 21.33 -7.85 -7.06
N ILE A 25 21.36 -8.98 -6.32
CA ILE A 25 20.68 -9.12 -5.02
C ILE A 25 21.18 -8.07 -4.02
N VAL A 26 22.51 -7.92 -3.90
CA VAL A 26 23.14 -6.94 -2.99
C VAL A 26 22.73 -5.51 -3.39
N ARG A 27 22.73 -5.21 -4.69
CA ARG A 27 22.29 -3.90 -5.21
C ARG A 27 20.84 -3.62 -4.87
N GLN A 28 19.94 -4.58 -5.11
CA GLN A 28 18.52 -4.44 -4.77
C GLN A 28 18.31 -4.31 -3.25
N GLN A 29 19.02 -5.07 -2.43
CA GLN A 29 18.94 -4.93 -0.97
C GLN A 29 19.38 -3.55 -0.49
N ARG A 30 20.45 -2.98 -1.07
CA ARG A 30 20.89 -1.62 -0.76
C ARG A 30 19.81 -0.59 -1.14
N LEU A 31 19.22 -0.71 -2.33
CA LEU A 31 18.14 0.18 -2.78
C LEU A 31 16.90 0.08 -1.88
N VAL A 32 16.51 -1.14 -1.50
CA VAL A 32 15.37 -1.35 -0.58
C VAL A 32 15.69 -0.77 0.80
N ARG A 33 16.89 -0.98 1.34
CA ARG A 33 17.31 -0.40 2.64
C ARG A 33 17.36 1.13 2.59
N ALA A 34 17.87 1.71 1.50
CA ALA A 34 17.89 3.16 1.32
C ALA A 34 16.47 3.77 1.22
N ARG A 35 15.50 3.02 0.69
CA ARG A 35 14.08 3.42 0.65
C ARG A 35 13.36 3.23 1.99
N HIS A 36 13.88 2.39 2.89
CA HIS A 36 13.34 2.13 4.22
C HIS A 36 14.10 2.91 5.31
N VAL A 37 14.29 4.20 5.13
CA VAL A 37 14.62 5.07 6.27
C VAL A 37 13.35 5.10 7.14
N PRO A 38 13.42 4.67 8.41
CA PRO A 38 12.27 4.77 9.29
C PRO A 38 11.83 6.23 9.36
N ARG A 39 10.58 6.50 9.01
CA ARG A 39 10.01 7.83 9.13
C ARG A 39 9.92 8.22 10.59
N ARG A 40 10.23 9.45 10.89
CA ARG A 40 10.10 10.06 12.22
C ARG A 40 8.84 10.88 12.36
N TYR A 41 8.20 11.18 11.21
CA TYR A 41 7.05 12.07 11.12
C TYR A 41 7.35 13.44 11.74
N GLU A 42 8.45 14.03 11.30
CA GLU A 42 8.94 15.35 11.70
C GLU A 42 8.75 16.35 10.56
N THR A 43 8.71 17.63 10.90
CA THR A 43 8.60 18.71 9.91
C THR A 43 9.76 18.64 8.91
N GLY A 44 9.44 18.76 7.61
CA GLY A 44 10.36 18.65 6.49
C GLY A 44 10.47 17.26 5.87
N GLU A 45 9.92 16.21 6.50
CA GLU A 45 9.85 14.90 5.86
C GLU A 45 8.89 14.89 4.68
N GLN A 46 9.19 14.05 3.68
CA GLN A 46 8.30 13.84 2.53
C GLN A 46 7.41 12.63 2.75
N ILE A 47 6.12 12.84 2.53
CA ILE A 47 5.08 11.80 2.51
C ILE A 47 4.43 11.81 1.14
N PHE A 48 4.34 10.65 0.51
CA PHE A 48 3.65 10.53 -0.76
C PHE A 48 2.15 10.37 -0.57
N VAL A 49 1.37 11.05 -1.40
CA VAL A 49 -0.08 10.97 -1.46
C VAL A 49 -0.48 10.75 -2.91
N PHE A 50 -0.94 9.55 -3.24
CA PHE A 50 -1.27 9.13 -4.60
C PHE A 50 -0.16 9.43 -5.62
N GLY A 51 1.11 9.15 -5.22
CA GLY A 51 2.28 9.39 -6.06
C GLY A 51 2.86 10.80 -5.99
N GLU A 52 2.14 11.76 -5.45
CA GLU A 52 2.60 13.14 -5.30
C GLU A 52 3.38 13.33 -3.99
N PRO A 53 4.58 13.92 -4.04
CA PRO A 53 5.35 14.22 -2.83
C PRO A 53 4.73 15.42 -2.11
N CYS A 54 4.42 15.23 -0.82
CA CYS A 54 3.93 16.27 0.07
C CYS A 54 4.95 16.49 1.19
N SER A 55 5.27 17.75 1.51
CA SER A 55 6.09 18.10 2.67
C SER A 55 5.25 17.99 3.94
N LEU A 56 5.77 17.32 4.96
CA LEU A 56 5.12 17.23 6.26
C LEU A 56 5.43 18.49 7.09
N GLU A 57 4.41 19.09 7.67
CA GLU A 57 4.50 20.14 8.68
C GLU A 57 3.83 19.67 9.96
N VAL A 58 4.56 19.63 11.08
CA VAL A 58 4.05 19.12 12.36
C VAL A 58 3.75 20.29 13.29
N HIS A 59 2.48 20.38 13.70
CA HIS A 59 2.01 21.34 14.69
C HIS A 59 1.69 20.61 15.98
N GLU A 60 1.99 21.24 17.10
CA GLU A 60 1.69 20.71 18.42
C GLU A 60 0.42 21.32 18.99
N THR A 61 -0.39 20.50 19.68
CA THR A 61 -1.59 20.96 20.37
C THR A 61 -1.72 20.26 21.73
N GLU A 62 -2.31 20.92 22.71
CA GLU A 62 -2.69 20.33 23.98
C GLU A 62 -4.05 19.61 23.89
N THR A 63 -4.85 19.97 22.90
CA THR A 63 -6.21 19.47 22.72
C THR A 63 -6.25 18.24 21.84
N ARG A 64 -6.57 17.08 22.42
CA ARG A 64 -6.63 15.81 21.70
C ARG A 64 -7.66 15.81 20.54
N ARG A 65 -8.69 16.65 20.61
CA ARG A 65 -9.72 16.76 19.55
C ARG A 65 -9.18 17.38 18.26
N ASP A 66 -8.12 18.19 18.36
CA ASP A 66 -7.53 18.89 17.22
C ASP A 66 -6.47 18.04 16.52
N CYS A 67 -6.13 16.87 17.09
CA CYS A 67 -5.16 15.96 16.49
C CYS A 67 -5.70 15.34 15.21
N GLY A 68 -4.95 15.51 14.11
CA GLY A 68 -5.33 14.98 12.80
C GLY A 68 -4.34 15.37 11.72
N VAL A 69 -4.69 15.06 10.47
CA VAL A 69 -3.91 15.43 9.29
C VAL A 69 -4.83 16.15 8.32
N ARG A 70 -4.30 17.19 7.69
CA ARG A 70 -4.97 17.95 6.62
C ARG A 70 -3.99 18.21 5.50
N ARG A 71 -4.43 18.03 4.26
CA ARG A 71 -3.65 18.40 3.07
C ARG A 71 -4.00 19.83 2.64
N THR A 72 -2.97 20.63 2.37
CA THR A 72 -3.09 21.97 1.80
C THR A 72 -2.07 22.08 0.65
N GLY A 73 -2.55 21.89 -0.58
CA GLY A 73 -1.66 21.80 -1.74
C GLY A 73 -0.67 20.63 -1.61
N ASN A 74 0.63 20.93 -1.66
CA ASN A 74 1.72 19.97 -1.50
C ASN A 74 2.24 19.88 -0.05
N CYS A 75 1.48 20.37 0.92
CA CYS A 75 1.81 20.28 2.33
C CYS A 75 0.80 19.40 3.06
N LEU A 76 1.29 18.51 3.93
CA LEU A 76 0.51 17.77 4.91
C LEU A 76 0.74 18.39 6.28
N VAL A 77 -0.28 19.03 6.83
CA VAL A 77 -0.26 19.57 8.18
C VAL A 77 -0.73 18.48 9.15
N LEU A 78 0.21 17.96 9.94
CA LEU A 78 -0.04 17.00 11.00
C LEU A 78 -0.14 17.75 12.33
N THR A 79 -1.33 17.83 12.90
CA THR A 79 -1.53 18.35 14.26
C THR A 79 -1.52 17.18 15.25
N ALA A 80 -0.58 17.19 16.17
CA ALA A 80 -0.38 16.10 17.13
C ALA A 80 -0.18 16.66 18.57
N SER A 81 -0.38 15.82 19.59
CA SER A 81 -0.14 16.23 20.97
C SER A 81 1.33 16.58 21.20
N VAL A 82 1.61 17.60 22.03
CA VAL A 82 2.96 18.08 22.41
C VAL A 82 3.92 16.95 22.82
N LYS A 83 3.42 15.85 23.39
CA LYS A 83 4.22 14.69 23.80
C LYS A 83 4.00 13.47 22.92
N SER A 84 3.52 13.68 21.68
CA SER A 84 3.26 12.56 20.78
C SER A 84 4.54 11.82 20.38
N THR A 85 4.49 10.49 20.46
CA THR A 85 5.57 9.63 19.93
C THR A 85 5.51 9.55 18.41
N CYS A 86 6.58 9.06 17.80
CA CYS A 86 6.63 8.78 16.36
C CYS A 86 5.48 7.85 15.93
N GLU A 87 5.21 6.80 16.70
CA GLU A 87 4.13 5.84 16.43
C GLU A 87 2.74 6.49 16.50
N GLN A 88 2.53 7.43 17.42
CA GLN A 88 1.25 8.15 17.52
C GLN A 88 1.05 9.08 16.31
N ARG A 89 2.10 9.76 15.86
CA ARG A 89 2.09 10.58 14.62
C ARG A 89 1.84 9.70 13.39
N GLU A 90 2.51 8.56 13.31
CA GLU A 90 2.29 7.56 12.27
C GLU A 90 0.82 7.12 12.21
N GLN A 91 0.19 6.82 13.35
CA GLN A 91 -1.22 6.41 13.39
C GLN A 91 -2.18 7.50 12.90
N LEU A 92 -1.87 8.78 13.16
CA LEU A 92 -2.65 9.90 12.64
C LEU A 92 -2.57 9.97 11.11
N VAL A 93 -1.35 9.86 10.56
CA VAL A 93 -1.12 9.84 9.11
C VAL A 93 -1.81 8.64 8.46
N TRP A 94 -1.69 7.43 9.03
CA TRP A 94 -2.35 6.24 8.49
C TRP A 94 -3.87 6.30 8.53
N ARG A 95 -4.44 6.93 9.56
CA ARG A 95 -5.89 7.15 9.63
C ARG A 95 -6.33 8.03 8.47
N TRP A 96 -5.66 9.15 8.28
CA TRP A 96 -5.95 10.07 7.20
C TRP A 96 -5.75 9.42 5.82
N GLN A 97 -4.63 8.72 5.60
CA GLN A 97 -4.39 7.98 4.35
C GLN A 97 -5.48 6.93 4.09
N ARG A 98 -5.99 6.28 5.14
CA ARG A 98 -7.07 5.31 4.99
C ARG A 98 -8.37 5.97 4.56
N GLU A 99 -8.67 7.16 5.05
CA GLU A 99 -9.85 7.94 4.65
C GLU A 99 -9.72 8.35 3.18
N GLN A 100 -8.57 8.88 2.76
CA GLN A 100 -8.32 9.24 1.36
C GLN A 100 -8.40 8.02 0.42
N LEU A 101 -7.76 6.92 0.78
CA LEU A 101 -7.82 5.70 -0.02
C LEU A 101 -9.22 5.10 -0.05
N ARG A 102 -10.00 5.26 1.00
CA ARG A 102 -11.39 4.79 1.04
C ARG A 102 -12.26 5.53 0.04
N GLU A 103 -12.12 6.83 -0.05
CA GLU A 103 -12.84 7.65 -1.02
C GLU A 103 -12.49 7.22 -2.45
N VAL A 104 -11.22 7.26 -2.82
CA VAL A 104 -10.74 6.88 -4.17
C VAL A 104 -11.11 5.44 -4.53
N ALA A 105 -10.84 4.49 -3.65
CA ALA A 105 -11.15 3.08 -3.93
C ALA A 105 -12.65 2.80 -3.98
N GLY A 106 -13.45 3.54 -3.22
CA GLY A 106 -14.91 3.48 -3.27
C GLY A 106 -15.44 3.89 -4.64
N ASP A 107 -14.97 5.00 -5.18
CA ASP A 107 -15.34 5.50 -6.50
C ASP A 107 -14.90 4.53 -7.62
N LEU A 108 -13.68 4.00 -7.53
CA LEU A 108 -13.18 3.01 -8.48
C LEU A 108 -14.00 1.71 -8.46
N LEU A 109 -14.34 1.20 -7.28
CA LEU A 109 -15.20 0.01 -7.15
C LEU A 109 -16.61 0.27 -7.69
N ALA A 110 -17.19 1.44 -7.40
CA ALA A 110 -18.51 1.84 -7.90
C ALA A 110 -18.52 1.96 -9.43
N HIS A 111 -17.41 2.38 -10.01
CA HIS A 111 -17.25 2.48 -11.47
C HIS A 111 -17.04 1.11 -12.13
N TRP A 112 -16.04 0.35 -11.66
CA TRP A 112 -15.60 -0.86 -12.35
C TRP A 112 -16.45 -2.11 -12.10
N ALA A 113 -17.05 -2.25 -10.90
CA ALA A 113 -17.85 -3.45 -10.60
C ALA A 113 -19.06 -3.63 -11.54
N PRO A 114 -19.85 -2.59 -11.88
CA PRO A 114 -20.89 -2.68 -12.90
C PRO A 114 -20.35 -2.97 -14.31
N VAL A 115 -19.24 -2.33 -14.70
CA VAL A 115 -18.61 -2.53 -16.02
C VAL A 115 -18.17 -3.98 -16.22
N MET A 116 -17.65 -4.59 -15.17
CA MET A 116 -17.20 -5.98 -15.16
C MET A 116 -18.31 -6.99 -14.84
N HIS A 117 -19.54 -6.54 -14.61
CA HIS A 117 -20.68 -7.36 -14.19
C HIS A 117 -20.41 -8.23 -12.94
N VAL A 118 -19.66 -7.69 -11.97
CA VAL A 118 -19.38 -8.35 -10.69
C VAL A 118 -20.01 -7.62 -9.51
N GLN A 119 -20.24 -8.36 -8.41
CA GLN A 119 -20.77 -7.78 -7.18
C GLN A 119 -19.74 -7.92 -6.07
N VAL A 120 -19.38 -6.81 -5.43
CA VAL A 120 -18.57 -6.77 -4.21
C VAL A 120 -19.53 -6.61 -3.03
N ARG A 121 -19.52 -7.59 -2.11
CA ARG A 121 -20.36 -7.53 -0.90
C ARG A 121 -19.77 -6.62 0.16
N GLU A 122 -18.44 -6.72 0.34
CA GLU A 122 -17.72 -5.90 1.29
C GLU A 122 -16.26 -5.72 0.86
N TRP A 123 -15.69 -4.60 1.23
CA TRP A 123 -14.29 -4.33 1.02
C TRP A 123 -13.68 -3.54 2.17
N HIS A 124 -12.40 -3.70 2.39
CA HIS A 124 -11.69 -3.13 3.52
C HIS A 124 -10.27 -2.69 3.15
N ILE A 125 -9.70 -1.82 3.98
CA ILE A 125 -8.31 -1.38 3.87
C ILE A 125 -7.55 -1.84 5.11
N LYS A 126 -6.42 -2.53 4.90
CA LYS A 126 -5.51 -2.94 5.98
C LYS A 126 -4.05 -2.81 5.54
N ARG A 127 -3.12 -2.77 6.49
CA ARG A 127 -1.69 -2.88 6.17
C ARG A 127 -1.35 -4.33 5.84
N MET A 128 -0.69 -4.52 4.70
CA MET A 128 -0.19 -5.81 4.26
C MET A 128 1.30 -5.70 3.95
N LYS A 129 2.08 -6.77 4.27
CA LYS A 129 3.54 -6.76 4.06
C LYS A 129 3.94 -7.13 2.63
N THR A 130 3.20 -8.02 1.98
CA THR A 130 3.62 -8.69 0.73
C THR A 130 2.63 -8.58 -0.42
N ARG A 131 1.44 -8.01 -0.19
CA ARG A 131 0.39 -7.93 -1.21
C ARG A 131 -0.18 -6.52 -1.30
N TRP A 132 -0.61 -6.11 -2.48
CA TRP A 132 -1.29 -4.84 -2.72
C TRP A 132 -2.80 -4.95 -2.53
N GLY A 133 -3.37 -6.12 -2.82
CA GLY A 133 -4.74 -6.47 -2.58
C GLY A 133 -4.91 -7.97 -2.33
N THR A 134 -6.10 -8.39 -1.97
CA THR A 134 -6.53 -9.79 -1.93
C THR A 134 -8.02 -9.87 -2.12
N CYS A 135 -8.48 -10.83 -2.93
CA CYS A 135 -9.88 -11.15 -3.11
C CYS A 135 -10.22 -12.51 -2.49
N ASN A 136 -11.31 -12.56 -1.73
CA ASN A 136 -11.98 -13.80 -1.40
C ASN A 136 -13.20 -13.92 -2.33
N TYR A 137 -13.05 -14.66 -3.42
CA TYR A 137 -14.09 -14.80 -4.44
C TYR A 137 -15.36 -15.48 -3.90
N SER A 138 -15.25 -16.42 -2.98
CA SER A 138 -16.40 -17.10 -2.39
C SER A 138 -17.22 -16.18 -1.48
N ALA A 139 -16.58 -15.27 -0.77
CA ALA A 139 -17.22 -14.30 0.10
C ALA A 139 -17.54 -12.98 -0.62
N HIS A 140 -17.10 -12.79 -1.87
CA HIS A 140 -17.18 -11.52 -2.61
C HIS A 140 -16.57 -10.35 -1.82
N ARG A 141 -15.42 -10.60 -1.16
CA ARG A 141 -14.75 -9.65 -0.26
C ARG A 141 -13.38 -9.27 -0.78
N ILE A 142 -13.10 -7.96 -0.85
CA ILE A 142 -11.83 -7.41 -1.27
C ILE A 142 -11.12 -6.74 -0.10
N TRP A 143 -9.81 -6.93 0.00
CA TRP A 143 -8.94 -6.20 0.90
C TRP A 143 -7.89 -5.44 0.08
N LEU A 144 -7.73 -4.15 0.36
CA LEU A 144 -6.72 -3.29 -0.24
C LEU A 144 -5.64 -2.93 0.78
N ASN A 145 -4.40 -2.80 0.31
CA ASN A 145 -3.29 -2.40 1.17
C ASN A 145 -3.28 -0.89 1.38
N LEU A 146 -3.20 -0.45 2.63
CA LEU A 146 -3.09 0.98 2.98
C LEU A 146 -1.91 1.67 2.26
N ALA A 147 -0.82 0.95 1.96
CA ALA A 147 0.33 1.49 1.24
C ALA A 147 -0.01 1.98 -0.19
N LEU A 148 -1.19 1.65 -0.73
CA LEU A 148 -1.70 2.19 -2.00
C LEU A 148 -1.96 3.70 -1.91
N ALA A 149 -2.27 4.24 -0.73
CA ALA A 149 -2.43 5.68 -0.54
C ALA A 149 -1.18 6.51 -0.89
N GLU A 150 -0.02 5.87 -0.96
CA GLU A 150 1.25 6.50 -1.36
C GLU A 150 1.61 6.25 -2.83
N ARG A 151 0.82 5.48 -3.56
CA ARG A 151 1.09 5.11 -4.96
C ARG A 151 0.26 5.98 -5.90
N PRO A 152 0.73 6.16 -7.16
CA PRO A 152 -0.07 6.83 -8.19
C PRO A 152 -1.47 6.25 -8.31
N LEU A 153 -2.44 7.09 -8.69
CA LEU A 153 -3.86 6.67 -8.80
C LEU A 153 -4.04 5.50 -9.77
N GLU A 154 -3.26 5.45 -10.84
CA GLU A 154 -3.27 4.37 -11.82
C GLU A 154 -2.88 3.02 -11.19
N CYS A 155 -1.99 3.04 -10.19
CA CYS A 155 -1.65 1.83 -9.43
C CYS A 155 -2.79 1.39 -8.51
N VAL A 156 -3.53 2.35 -7.92
CA VAL A 156 -4.71 2.05 -7.10
C VAL A 156 -5.79 1.42 -7.96
N GLU A 157 -6.09 2.03 -9.10
CA GLU A 157 -7.05 1.54 -10.08
C GLU A 157 -6.69 0.15 -10.59
N TYR A 158 -5.42 -0.05 -11.01
CA TYR A 158 -4.94 -1.36 -11.43
C TYR A 158 -5.20 -2.44 -10.37
N VAL A 159 -4.88 -2.18 -9.10
CA VAL A 159 -5.09 -3.15 -8.02
C VAL A 159 -6.58 -3.40 -7.78
N VAL A 160 -7.42 -2.36 -7.82
CA VAL A 160 -8.88 -2.51 -7.68
C VAL A 160 -9.42 -3.41 -8.79
N VAL A 161 -9.10 -3.14 -10.06
CA VAL A 161 -9.52 -3.94 -11.21
C VAL A 161 -9.00 -5.37 -11.10
N HIS A 162 -7.73 -5.54 -10.71
CA HIS A 162 -7.11 -6.86 -10.50
C HIS A 162 -7.89 -7.71 -9.47
N GLU A 163 -8.27 -7.11 -8.34
CA GLU A 163 -9.04 -7.83 -7.31
C GLU A 163 -10.49 -8.10 -7.77
N LEU A 164 -11.07 -7.23 -8.60
CA LEU A 164 -12.37 -7.50 -9.24
C LEU A 164 -12.30 -8.65 -10.24
N CYS A 165 -11.20 -8.77 -11.02
CA CYS A 165 -10.99 -9.90 -11.92
C CYS A 165 -11.00 -11.24 -11.17
N HIS A 166 -10.52 -11.27 -9.93
CA HIS A 166 -10.55 -12.48 -9.10
C HIS A 166 -11.97 -12.93 -8.70
N LEU A 167 -12.98 -12.08 -8.83
CA LEU A 167 -14.40 -12.49 -8.69
C LEU A 167 -14.90 -13.27 -9.91
N LEU A 168 -14.25 -13.13 -11.08
CA LEU A 168 -14.54 -13.83 -12.33
C LEU A 168 -13.65 -15.07 -12.51
N GLU A 169 -12.37 -14.93 -12.15
CA GLU A 169 -11.35 -15.96 -12.31
C GLU A 169 -10.43 -15.98 -11.09
N ALA A 170 -10.51 -17.05 -10.31
CA ALA A 170 -9.79 -17.17 -9.04
C ALA A 170 -8.25 -17.25 -9.19
N SER A 171 -7.77 -17.72 -10.34
CA SER A 171 -6.35 -17.90 -10.63
C SER A 171 -5.88 -16.99 -11.75
N HIS A 172 -4.58 -16.71 -11.81
CA HIS A 172 -3.97 -15.97 -12.92
C HIS A 172 -3.78 -16.85 -14.16
N SER A 173 -4.87 -17.49 -14.62
CA SER A 173 -4.92 -18.29 -15.84
C SER A 173 -4.87 -17.39 -17.09
N GLU A 174 -4.78 -17.98 -18.29
CA GLU A 174 -4.91 -17.22 -19.53
C GLU A 174 -6.23 -16.45 -19.63
N ARG A 175 -7.29 -16.98 -19.01
CA ARG A 175 -8.61 -16.34 -18.96
C ARG A 175 -8.62 -15.07 -18.12
N PHE A 176 -7.79 -15.01 -17.06
CA PHE A 176 -7.64 -13.82 -16.21
C PHE A 176 -7.09 -12.61 -16.98
N TRP A 177 -6.25 -12.86 -18.00
CA TRP A 177 -5.57 -11.83 -18.79
C TRP A 177 -6.27 -11.45 -20.11
N LYS A 178 -7.39 -12.09 -20.43
CA LYS A 178 -8.24 -11.81 -21.60
C LYS A 178 -9.42 -10.94 -21.25
#